data_ac3edd92802fcdb03589c5cd61074b2d
#
_entry.id   ac3edd92802fcdb03589c5cd61074b2d
#
_cell.length_a   1.000
_cell.length_b   1.000
_cell.length_c   1.000
_cell.angle_alpha   90.00
_cell.angle_beta   90.00
_cell.angle_gamma   90.00
#
_symmetry.space_group_name_H-M   'P 1'
#
loop_
_entity.id
_entity.type
_entity.pdbx_description
1 polymer ?
#
loop_
_entity_poly.entity_id
_entity_poly.type
_entity_poly.pdbx_seq_one_letter_code
_entity_poly.pdbx_strand_id
1 'polypeptide(L)'
;SARDFIQQAWGSEVSSKVGVGINEVFGAVSEGKVKAMMVVGNSPSFSNGELGDVIGSVKGLEFLVVQDTFLSECAQVADVVLPSVTFAEKEGTFTNLERRVQPLRKVLEIQNTGARPDWWIICEIAKAMNAQGFDYHCTAQVLDEISNLVPLYSGITYQRLLSKESVLQPLILPNIPLPSQLHHSTGGRNRGIQWPYDIQRDEGT
;
A
#
# COMPACT_ATOMS: atom_id res chain seq x y z
N SER A 1 -4.08 -4.90 -22.29
CA SER A 1 -3.36 -5.31 -21.06
C SER A 1 -4.06 -4.75 -19.82
N ALA A 2 -3.73 -5.26 -18.63
CA ALA A 2 -4.27 -4.69 -17.37
C ALA A 2 -3.97 -3.18 -17.24
N ARG A 3 -2.81 -2.77 -17.73
CA ARG A 3 -2.41 -1.36 -17.74
C ARG A 3 -3.34 -0.52 -18.64
N ASP A 4 -3.66 -0.97 -19.82
CA ASP A 4 -4.53 -0.23 -20.75
C ASP A 4 -5.92 -0.03 -20.15
N PHE A 5 -6.41 -1.04 -19.43
CA PHE A 5 -7.68 -0.97 -18.74
C PHE A 5 -7.67 0.10 -17.62
N ILE A 6 -6.61 0.11 -16.81
CA ILE A 6 -6.42 1.11 -15.75
C ILE A 6 -6.26 2.52 -16.35
N GLN A 7 -5.45 2.67 -17.40
CA GLN A 7 -5.28 3.95 -18.11
C GLN A 7 -6.61 4.49 -18.64
N GLN A 8 -7.43 3.62 -19.20
CA GLN A 8 -8.76 4.01 -19.68
C GLN A 8 -9.67 4.46 -18.54
N ALA A 9 -9.64 3.72 -17.42
CA ALA A 9 -10.48 4.04 -16.27
C ALA A 9 -10.09 5.35 -15.57
N TRP A 10 -8.78 5.61 -15.45
CA TRP A 10 -8.26 6.82 -14.79
C TRP A 10 -8.08 8.01 -15.75
N GLY A 11 -8.21 7.80 -17.04
CA GLY A 11 -7.98 8.86 -18.02
C GLY A 11 -6.55 9.39 -18.05
N SER A 12 -5.60 8.63 -17.53
CA SER A 12 -4.20 9.02 -17.35
C SER A 12 -3.26 7.94 -17.81
N GLU A 13 -2.11 8.34 -18.37
CA GLU A 13 -1.09 7.40 -18.78
C GLU A 13 -0.39 6.78 -17.58
N VAL A 14 -0.34 5.44 -17.53
CA VAL A 14 0.40 4.69 -16.52
C VAL A 14 1.76 4.28 -17.08
N SER A 15 2.84 4.70 -16.43
CA SER A 15 4.21 4.40 -16.87
C SER A 15 4.44 2.90 -17.04
N SER A 16 5.15 2.54 -18.11
CA SER A 16 5.63 1.16 -18.33
C SER A 16 7.02 0.92 -17.74
N LYS A 17 7.69 1.99 -17.27
CA LYS A 17 9.02 1.87 -16.69
C LYS A 17 8.91 1.28 -15.29
N VAL A 18 9.73 0.28 -15.02
CA VAL A 18 9.90 -0.27 -13.68
C VAL A 18 10.57 0.79 -12.80
N GLY A 19 10.01 1.02 -11.63
CA GLY A 19 10.59 1.92 -10.63
C GLY A 19 11.78 1.29 -9.91
N VAL A 20 12.34 2.03 -8.96
CA VAL A 20 13.43 1.57 -8.09
C VAL A 20 12.84 0.71 -6.97
N GLY A 21 13.46 -0.43 -6.68
CA GLY A 21 13.06 -1.30 -5.58
C GLY A 21 13.39 -0.72 -4.19
N ILE A 22 12.77 -1.25 -3.14
CA ILE A 22 12.97 -0.75 -1.77
C ILE A 22 14.44 -0.86 -1.32
N ASN A 23 15.15 -1.90 -1.73
CA ASN A 23 16.55 -2.11 -1.37
C ASN A 23 17.50 -1.15 -2.10
N GLU A 24 17.07 -0.58 -3.21
CA GLU A 24 17.89 0.27 -4.08
C GLU A 24 17.56 1.75 -3.93
N VAL A 25 16.37 2.07 -3.36
CA VAL A 25 15.86 3.45 -3.34
C VAL A 25 16.78 4.38 -2.55
N PHE A 26 17.35 3.93 -1.44
CA PHE A 26 18.25 4.76 -0.62
C PHE A 26 19.60 5.02 -1.30
N GLY A 27 20.11 4.05 -2.05
CA GLY A 27 21.25 4.26 -2.94
C GLY A 27 20.95 5.28 -4.02
N ALA A 28 19.75 5.19 -4.63
CA ALA A 28 19.31 6.14 -5.65
C ALA A 28 19.11 7.58 -5.10
N VAL A 29 18.74 7.72 -3.82
CA VAL A 29 18.74 9.02 -3.13
C VAL A 29 20.15 9.57 -3.02
N SER A 30 21.10 8.75 -2.54
CA SER A 30 22.50 9.15 -2.40
C SER A 30 23.15 9.54 -3.73
N GLU A 31 22.69 8.95 -4.83
CA GLU A 31 23.12 9.29 -6.19
C GLU A 31 22.36 10.49 -6.79
N GLY A 32 21.43 11.10 -6.07
CA GLY A 32 20.61 12.22 -6.54
C GLY A 32 19.57 11.87 -7.61
N LYS A 33 19.31 10.58 -7.83
CA LYS A 33 18.30 10.09 -8.79
C LYS A 33 16.88 10.20 -8.24
N VAL A 34 16.73 10.05 -6.93
CA VAL A 34 15.45 10.26 -6.21
C VAL A 34 15.60 11.54 -5.38
N LYS A 35 14.79 12.53 -5.68
CA LYS A 35 14.86 13.87 -5.07
C LYS A 35 13.76 14.12 -4.05
N ALA A 36 12.61 13.49 -4.23
CA ALA A 36 11.48 13.61 -3.34
C ALA A 36 10.92 12.24 -2.98
N MET A 37 10.43 12.09 -1.75
CA MET A 37 9.87 10.85 -1.26
C MET A 37 8.66 11.11 -0.37
N MET A 38 7.64 10.27 -0.50
CA MET A 38 6.54 10.19 0.46
C MET A 38 6.57 8.81 1.13
N VAL A 39 6.67 8.79 2.45
CA VAL A 39 6.64 7.59 3.28
C VAL A 39 5.29 7.51 3.97
N VAL A 40 4.58 6.39 3.82
CA VAL A 40 3.22 6.21 4.35
C VAL A 40 3.16 5.00 5.26
N GLY A 41 2.89 5.24 6.54
CA GLY A 41 2.54 4.22 7.53
C GLY A 41 3.65 3.22 7.86
N ASN A 42 4.88 3.48 7.45
CA ASN A 42 6.02 2.61 7.74
C ASN A 42 7.30 3.43 7.89
N SER A 43 7.99 3.25 9.01
CA SER A 43 9.34 3.81 9.12
C SER A 43 10.35 2.79 8.55
N PRO A 44 11.03 3.10 7.45
CA PRO A 44 11.99 2.17 6.85
C PRO A 44 13.10 1.74 7.81
N SER A 45 13.44 2.57 8.81
CA SER A 45 14.44 2.26 9.83
C SER A 45 14.07 1.05 10.70
N PHE A 46 12.76 0.78 10.88
CA PHE A 46 12.29 -0.38 11.65
C PHE A 46 12.09 -1.63 10.80
N SER A 47 11.86 -1.46 9.50
CA SER A 47 11.44 -2.57 8.63
C SER A 47 12.59 -3.41 8.10
N ASN A 48 13.78 -2.82 7.98
CA ASN A 48 14.89 -3.46 7.28
C ASN A 48 16.24 -3.09 7.92
N GLY A 49 16.62 -3.83 8.96
CA GLY A 49 17.94 -3.67 9.59
C GLY A 49 19.14 -3.85 8.65
N GLU A 50 18.91 -4.35 7.42
CA GLU A 50 19.91 -4.54 6.38
C GLU A 50 20.10 -3.33 5.45
N LEU A 51 19.23 -2.31 5.50
CA LEU A 51 19.26 -1.16 4.59
C LEU A 51 20.31 -0.09 4.96
N GLY A 52 21.14 -0.33 5.95
CA GLY A 52 22.17 0.63 6.37
C GLY A 52 21.60 1.90 7.01
N ASP A 53 22.26 3.04 6.81
CA ASP A 53 21.82 4.33 7.35
C ASP A 53 20.69 4.95 6.51
N VAL A 54 19.49 4.46 6.74
CA VAL A 54 18.27 4.97 6.08
C VAL A 54 18.03 6.43 6.41
N ILE A 55 18.21 6.82 7.67
CA ILE A 55 17.97 8.20 8.12
C ILE A 55 18.99 9.17 7.51
N GLY A 56 20.24 8.77 7.41
CA GLY A 56 21.26 9.53 6.68
C GLY A 56 20.90 9.70 5.21
N SER A 57 20.41 8.63 4.58
CA SER A 57 20.03 8.66 3.17
C SER A 57 18.83 9.60 2.93
N VAL A 58 17.75 9.50 3.71
CA VAL A 58 16.57 10.35 3.49
C VAL A 58 16.82 11.84 3.77
N LYS A 59 17.79 12.18 4.59
CA LYS A 59 18.25 13.58 4.76
C LYS A 59 18.87 14.19 3.49
N GLY A 60 19.28 13.35 2.54
CA GLY A 60 19.76 13.79 1.23
C GLY A 60 18.67 14.15 0.23
N LEU A 61 17.38 13.93 0.57
CA LEU A 61 16.28 14.32 -0.28
C LEU A 61 16.08 15.84 -0.32
N GLU A 62 15.63 16.34 -1.45
CA GLU A 62 15.19 17.75 -1.59
C GLU A 62 13.83 17.99 -0.91
N PHE A 63 13.00 16.94 -0.79
CA PHE A 63 11.69 17.01 -0.17
C PHE A 63 11.24 15.65 0.38
N LEU A 64 10.93 15.59 1.67
CA LEU A 64 10.45 14.40 2.36
C LEU A 64 9.11 14.66 3.03
N VAL A 65 8.10 13.91 2.64
CA VAL A 65 6.78 13.87 3.30
C VAL A 65 6.65 12.56 4.06
N VAL A 66 6.29 12.61 5.33
CA VAL A 66 6.01 11.40 6.11
C VAL A 66 4.58 11.45 6.64
N GLN A 67 3.81 10.43 6.31
CA GLN A 67 2.48 10.19 6.85
C GLN A 67 2.58 9.01 7.82
N ASP A 68 2.38 9.27 9.11
CA ASP A 68 2.55 8.25 10.13
C ASP A 68 1.61 8.52 11.32
N THR A 69 1.36 7.46 12.09
CA THR A 69 0.61 7.52 13.35
C THR A 69 1.49 8.01 14.51
N PHE A 70 2.78 7.76 14.42
CA PHE A 70 3.77 8.13 15.42
C PHE A 70 4.81 9.08 14.83
N LEU A 71 5.41 9.91 15.68
CA LEU A 71 6.55 10.74 15.30
C LEU A 71 7.81 9.85 15.22
N SER A 72 7.88 9.05 14.16
CA SER A 72 8.98 8.14 13.87
C SER A 72 10.27 8.89 13.55
N GLU A 73 11.40 8.18 13.51
CA GLU A 73 12.70 8.79 13.15
C GLU A 73 12.67 9.45 11.77
N CYS A 74 12.00 8.85 10.79
CA CYS A 74 11.79 9.47 9.48
C CYS A 74 10.92 10.74 9.60
N ALA A 75 9.87 10.71 10.42
CA ALA A 75 9.01 11.88 10.63
C ALA A 75 9.75 13.05 11.29
N GLN A 76 10.73 12.77 12.16
CA GLN A 76 11.53 13.81 12.81
C GLN A 76 12.47 14.57 11.85
N VAL A 77 12.79 13.97 10.70
CA VAL A 77 13.66 14.60 9.69
C VAL A 77 12.91 15.02 8.43
N ALA A 78 11.59 14.84 8.40
CA ALA A 78 10.74 15.18 7.27
C ALA A 78 10.48 16.69 7.17
N ASP A 79 10.34 17.19 5.94
CA ASP A 79 9.91 18.55 5.66
C ASP A 79 8.43 18.76 6.02
N VAL A 80 7.61 17.71 5.80
CA VAL A 80 6.18 17.71 6.11
C VAL A 80 5.80 16.41 6.80
N VAL A 81 5.09 16.53 7.93
CA VAL A 81 4.51 15.38 8.65
C VAL A 81 2.99 15.47 8.60
N LEU A 82 2.35 14.41 8.11
CA LEU A 82 0.91 14.28 8.01
C LEU A 82 0.44 13.24 9.04
N PRO A 83 -0.24 13.61 10.11
CA PRO A 83 -0.66 12.67 11.14
C PRO A 83 -1.79 11.77 10.63
N SER A 84 -1.57 10.47 10.69
CA SER A 84 -2.57 9.46 10.35
C SER A 84 -3.14 8.77 11.59
N VAL A 85 -4.38 8.30 11.48
CA VAL A 85 -5.05 7.56 12.54
C VAL A 85 -4.55 6.11 12.62
N THR A 86 -4.69 5.49 13.80
CA THR A 86 -4.38 4.07 13.98
C THR A 86 -5.39 3.17 13.25
N PHE A 87 -5.08 1.86 13.17
CA PHE A 87 -6.02 0.89 12.61
C PHE A 87 -7.34 0.80 13.40
N ALA A 88 -7.33 1.10 14.69
CA ALA A 88 -8.52 1.08 15.53
C ALA A 88 -9.45 2.29 15.29
N GLU A 89 -8.95 3.37 14.71
CA GLU A 89 -9.67 4.62 14.47
C GLU A 89 -10.16 4.78 13.02
N LYS A 90 -9.87 3.82 12.15
CA LYS A 90 -10.28 3.85 10.75
C LYS A 90 -11.06 2.62 10.35
N GLU A 91 -11.76 2.73 9.25
CA GLU A 91 -12.43 1.62 8.58
C GLU A 91 -11.77 1.34 7.24
N GLY A 92 -11.98 0.15 6.72
CA GLY A 92 -11.38 -0.27 5.46
C GLY A 92 -11.44 -1.77 5.30
N THR A 93 -10.50 -2.31 4.54
CA THR A 93 -10.36 -3.76 4.35
C THR A 93 -8.91 -4.18 4.47
N PHE A 94 -8.69 -5.38 4.97
CA PHE A 94 -7.41 -6.06 4.96
C PHE A 94 -7.50 -7.37 4.19
N THR A 95 -6.48 -7.68 3.41
CA THR A 95 -6.29 -9.01 2.85
C THR A 95 -5.27 -9.75 3.71
N ASN A 96 -5.68 -10.87 4.32
CA ASN A 96 -4.81 -11.67 5.18
C ASN A 96 -3.89 -12.61 4.35
N LEU A 97 -3.02 -13.37 5.02
CA LEU A 97 -2.11 -14.32 4.38
C LEU A 97 -2.85 -15.47 3.66
N GLU A 98 -4.08 -15.76 4.04
CA GLU A 98 -4.95 -16.71 3.35
C GLU A 98 -5.61 -16.12 2.10
N ARG A 99 -5.28 -14.87 1.73
CA ARG A 99 -5.90 -14.09 0.65
C ARG A 99 -7.38 -13.81 0.87
N ARG A 100 -7.81 -13.78 2.12
CA ARG A 100 -9.17 -13.43 2.50
C ARG A 100 -9.26 -11.93 2.75
N VAL A 101 -10.16 -11.26 2.07
CA VAL A 101 -10.48 -9.86 2.31
C VAL A 101 -11.42 -9.77 3.50
N GLN A 102 -11.05 -9.00 4.50
CA GLN A 102 -11.79 -8.84 5.76
C GLN A 102 -12.08 -7.37 6.01
N PRO A 103 -13.31 -7.02 6.47
CA PRO A 103 -13.62 -5.65 6.82
C PRO A 103 -12.94 -5.26 8.14
N LEU A 104 -12.35 -4.10 8.16
CA LEU A 104 -11.90 -3.41 9.35
C LEU A 104 -12.98 -2.43 9.78
N ARG A 105 -13.39 -2.48 11.03
CA ARG A 105 -14.36 -1.55 11.61
C ARG A 105 -13.66 -0.58 12.56
N LYS A 106 -13.99 0.69 12.45
CA LYS A 106 -13.58 1.70 13.41
C LYS A 106 -14.15 1.34 14.79
N VAL A 107 -13.31 1.25 15.81
CA VAL A 107 -13.69 0.93 17.19
C VAL A 107 -13.37 2.04 18.18
N LEU A 108 -12.50 2.97 17.80
CA LEU A 108 -12.11 4.12 18.61
C LEU A 108 -12.31 5.42 17.85
N GLU A 109 -12.56 6.49 18.57
CA GLU A 109 -12.56 7.85 18.05
C GLU A 109 -11.84 8.74 19.04
N ILE A 110 -10.60 9.10 18.71
CA ILE A 110 -9.83 10.05 19.52
C ILE A 110 -10.08 11.43 18.95
N GLN A 111 -10.67 12.30 19.75
CA GLN A 111 -11.02 13.65 19.34
C GLN A 111 -9.82 14.59 19.43
N ASN A 112 -9.85 15.66 18.62
CA ASN A 112 -8.90 16.78 18.68
C ASN A 112 -7.43 16.44 18.36
N THR A 113 -7.15 15.33 17.66
CA THR A 113 -5.79 14.96 17.26
C THR A 113 -5.33 15.61 15.95
N GLY A 114 -6.27 16.09 15.12
CA GLY A 114 -5.98 16.51 13.75
C GLY A 114 -5.62 15.37 12.79
N ALA A 115 -5.40 14.15 13.30
CA ALA A 115 -5.11 12.97 12.48
C ALA A 115 -6.30 12.58 11.59
N ARG A 116 -5.99 12.04 10.42
CA ARG A 116 -6.98 11.64 9.41
C ARG A 116 -6.67 10.24 8.88
N PRO A 117 -7.67 9.51 8.34
CA PRO A 117 -7.44 8.25 7.65
C PRO A 117 -6.54 8.42 6.43
N ASP A 118 -5.69 7.42 6.16
CA ASP A 118 -4.69 7.47 5.09
C ASP A 118 -5.30 7.75 3.72
N TRP A 119 -6.40 7.09 3.38
CA TRP A 119 -7.09 7.29 2.12
C TRP A 119 -7.59 8.73 1.95
N TRP A 120 -8.08 9.35 3.03
CA TRP A 120 -8.55 10.73 3.01
C TRP A 120 -7.39 11.70 2.78
N ILE A 121 -6.25 11.50 3.46
CA ILE A 121 -5.04 12.32 3.28
C ILE A 121 -4.58 12.27 1.82
N ILE A 122 -4.52 11.07 1.23
CA ILE A 122 -4.13 10.87 -0.17
C ILE A 122 -5.10 11.61 -1.11
N CYS A 123 -6.42 11.53 -0.87
CA CYS A 123 -7.41 12.22 -1.67
C CYS A 123 -7.25 13.74 -1.59
N GLU A 124 -7.02 14.29 -0.39
CA GLU A 124 -6.83 15.74 -0.24
C GLU A 124 -5.55 16.26 -0.91
N ILE A 125 -4.46 15.48 -0.84
CA ILE A 125 -3.23 15.78 -1.60
C ILE A 125 -3.53 15.78 -3.10
N ALA A 126 -4.21 14.75 -3.60
CA ALA A 126 -4.55 14.61 -5.02
C ALA A 126 -5.41 15.80 -5.49
N LYS A 127 -6.43 16.18 -4.72
CA LYS A 127 -7.27 17.36 -5.01
C LYS A 127 -6.46 18.66 -5.03
N ALA A 128 -5.55 18.83 -4.07
CA ALA A 128 -4.66 20.00 -4.03
C ALA A 128 -3.74 20.07 -5.24
N MET A 129 -3.42 18.93 -5.86
CA MET A 129 -2.67 18.80 -7.09
C MET A 129 -3.57 18.88 -8.35
N ASN A 130 -4.87 19.17 -8.21
CA ASN A 130 -5.86 19.19 -9.28
C ASN A 130 -6.04 17.84 -10.00
N ALA A 131 -5.73 16.73 -9.33
CA ALA A 131 -6.00 15.41 -9.88
C ALA A 131 -7.50 15.11 -9.85
N GLN A 132 -7.99 14.45 -10.90
CA GLN A 132 -9.39 14.04 -11.02
C GLN A 132 -9.60 12.63 -10.46
N GLY A 133 -10.83 12.29 -10.02
CA GLY A 133 -11.20 10.95 -9.60
C GLY A 133 -10.92 10.63 -8.12
N PHE A 134 -10.61 11.63 -7.30
CA PHE A 134 -10.35 11.46 -5.86
C PHE A 134 -11.47 12.00 -4.95
N ASP A 135 -12.71 12.03 -5.45
CA ASP A 135 -13.88 12.53 -4.72
C ASP A 135 -14.60 11.44 -3.92
N TYR A 136 -13.84 10.56 -3.29
CA TYR A 136 -14.40 9.52 -2.43
C TYR A 136 -14.93 10.11 -1.12
N HIS A 137 -16.08 9.61 -0.68
CA HIS A 137 -16.71 9.96 0.59
C HIS A 137 -16.53 8.90 1.67
N CYS A 138 -16.21 7.67 1.28
CA CYS A 138 -16.00 6.54 2.20
C CYS A 138 -15.13 5.46 1.57
N THR A 139 -14.60 4.58 2.40
CA THR A 139 -13.77 3.44 1.99
C THR A 139 -14.52 2.42 1.12
N ALA A 140 -15.86 2.38 1.21
CA ALA A 140 -16.65 1.51 0.35
C ALA A 140 -16.52 1.90 -1.13
N GLN A 141 -16.53 3.19 -1.45
CA GLN A 141 -16.35 3.67 -2.83
C GLN A 141 -14.95 3.34 -3.37
N VAL A 142 -13.91 3.42 -2.52
CA VAL A 142 -12.55 2.99 -2.88
C VAL A 142 -12.53 1.49 -3.18
N LEU A 143 -13.17 0.67 -2.34
CA LEU A 143 -13.25 -0.77 -2.58
C LEU A 143 -14.05 -1.11 -3.84
N ASP A 144 -15.13 -0.38 -4.13
CA ASP A 144 -15.93 -0.57 -5.34
C ASP A 144 -15.09 -0.30 -6.60
N GLU A 145 -14.25 0.74 -6.60
CA GLU A 145 -13.33 0.99 -7.71
C GLU A 145 -12.29 -0.13 -7.82
N ILE A 146 -11.67 -0.55 -6.73
CA ILE A 146 -10.73 -1.68 -6.72
C ILE A 146 -11.41 -2.94 -7.28
N SER A 147 -12.64 -3.23 -6.86
CA SER A 147 -13.41 -4.38 -7.31
C SER A 147 -13.73 -4.35 -8.81
N ASN A 148 -13.91 -3.17 -9.36
CA ASN A 148 -14.18 -2.97 -10.78
C ASN A 148 -12.90 -3.02 -11.63
N LEU A 149 -11.78 -2.51 -11.13
CA LEU A 149 -10.54 -2.38 -11.89
C LEU A 149 -9.58 -3.57 -11.72
N VAL A 150 -9.60 -4.22 -10.57
CA VAL A 150 -8.65 -5.30 -10.24
C VAL A 150 -9.37 -6.64 -10.28
N PRO A 151 -9.10 -7.51 -11.28
CA PRO A 151 -9.81 -8.79 -11.43
C PRO A 151 -9.78 -9.68 -10.19
N LEU A 152 -8.70 -9.62 -9.41
CA LEU A 152 -8.54 -10.37 -8.16
C LEU A 152 -9.57 -9.98 -7.07
N TYR A 153 -10.11 -8.77 -7.16
CA TYR A 153 -11.10 -8.23 -6.22
C TYR A 153 -12.51 -8.22 -6.80
N SER A 154 -12.70 -8.72 -8.03
CA SER A 154 -13.99 -8.69 -8.70
C SER A 154 -15.10 -9.29 -7.85
N GLY A 155 -16.20 -8.53 -7.69
CA GLY A 155 -17.36 -8.94 -6.89
C GLY A 155 -17.16 -8.86 -5.36
N ILE A 156 -16.07 -8.26 -4.88
CA ILE A 156 -15.86 -8.00 -3.45
C ILE A 156 -16.42 -6.62 -3.15
N THR A 157 -17.55 -6.57 -2.43
CA THR A 157 -18.19 -5.34 -1.99
C THR A 157 -18.29 -5.30 -0.48
N TYR A 158 -18.41 -4.10 0.10
CA TYR A 158 -18.64 -3.98 1.56
C TYR A 158 -19.90 -4.69 2.01
N GLN A 159 -20.98 -4.65 1.23
CA GLN A 159 -22.21 -5.36 1.55
C GLN A 159 -21.96 -6.87 1.70
N ARG A 160 -21.21 -7.45 0.79
CA ARG A 160 -20.84 -8.86 0.83
C ARG A 160 -19.89 -9.18 1.99
N LEU A 161 -18.92 -8.31 2.27
CA LEU A 161 -17.98 -8.49 3.38
C LEU A 161 -18.64 -8.38 4.75
N LEU A 162 -19.73 -7.61 4.87
CA LEU A 162 -20.46 -7.46 6.12
C LEU A 162 -21.50 -8.57 6.34
N SER A 163 -21.86 -9.33 5.31
CA SER A 163 -22.72 -10.51 5.45
C SER A 163 -21.92 -11.64 6.12
N LYS A 164 -22.61 -12.44 6.99
CA LYS A 164 -21.96 -13.56 7.68
C LYS A 164 -21.37 -14.61 6.72
N GLU A 165 -21.92 -14.70 5.51
CA GLU A 165 -21.47 -15.64 4.48
C GLU A 165 -20.12 -15.24 3.85
N SER A 166 -19.84 -13.94 3.74
CA SER A 166 -18.61 -13.46 3.07
C SER A 166 -17.37 -13.56 3.93
N VAL A 167 -17.49 -13.58 5.24
CA VAL A 167 -16.35 -13.64 6.18
C VAL A 167 -15.63 -14.98 6.11
N LEU A 168 -16.29 -16.04 5.67
CA LEU A 168 -15.79 -17.42 5.69
C LEU A 168 -15.37 -17.97 4.31
N GLN A 169 -15.62 -17.23 3.23
CA GLN A 169 -15.26 -17.73 1.89
C GLN A 169 -13.85 -17.28 1.50
N PRO A 170 -12.95 -18.22 1.19
CA PRO A 170 -11.69 -17.86 0.55
C PRO A 170 -11.98 -17.18 -0.78
N LEU A 171 -11.13 -16.23 -1.18
CA LEU A 171 -11.13 -15.68 -2.53
C LEU A 171 -10.85 -16.84 -3.50
N ILE A 172 -11.90 -17.48 -4.00
CA ILE A 172 -11.77 -18.44 -5.10
C ILE A 172 -11.63 -17.59 -6.35
N LEU A 173 -10.39 -17.41 -6.78
CA LEU A 173 -10.10 -16.78 -8.05
C LEU A 173 -10.52 -17.73 -9.17
N PRO A 174 -11.46 -17.35 -10.04
CA PRO A 174 -11.72 -18.14 -11.22
C PRO A 174 -10.46 -18.08 -12.10
N ASN A 175 -9.72 -19.18 -12.23
CA ASN A 175 -8.65 -19.47 -13.21
C ASN A 175 -7.91 -18.26 -13.84
N ILE A 176 -7.63 -17.22 -13.07
CA ILE A 176 -6.78 -16.12 -13.51
C ILE A 176 -5.34 -16.60 -13.28
N PRO A 177 -4.51 -16.73 -14.32
CA PRO A 177 -3.11 -17.04 -14.13
C PRO A 177 -2.50 -15.93 -13.29
N LEU A 178 -2.08 -16.27 -12.07
CA LEU A 178 -1.26 -15.37 -11.26
C LEU A 178 0.00 -15.06 -12.08
N PRO A 179 0.48 -13.80 -12.08
CA PRO A 179 1.76 -13.46 -12.69
C PRO A 179 2.81 -14.48 -12.23
N SER A 180 3.60 -15.01 -13.17
CA SER A 180 4.60 -16.04 -12.90
C SER A 180 5.59 -15.71 -11.79
N GLN A 181 5.74 -14.43 -11.46
CA GLN A 181 6.57 -13.93 -10.37
C GLN A 181 6.04 -14.21 -8.95
N LEU A 182 4.76 -14.63 -8.82
CA LEU A 182 4.20 -15.13 -7.56
C LEU A 182 4.31 -16.66 -7.43
N HIS A 183 4.80 -17.33 -8.46
CA HIS A 183 5.10 -18.74 -8.46
C HIS A 183 6.59 -18.96 -8.19
N HIS A 184 7.03 -18.87 -6.95
CA HIS A 184 8.19 -19.66 -6.56
C HIS A 184 7.72 -21.12 -6.49
N SER A 185 7.91 -21.80 -7.60
CA SER A 185 7.59 -23.20 -7.77
C SER A 185 8.61 -24.07 -7.07
N THR A 186 8.30 -24.41 -5.84
CA THR A 186 8.78 -25.69 -5.31
C THR A 186 7.56 -26.56 -5.06
N GLY A 187 7.25 -27.42 -6.03
CA GLY A 187 6.37 -28.56 -5.85
C GLY A 187 4.89 -28.27 -5.55
N GLY A 188 4.19 -27.50 -6.40
CA GLY A 188 2.74 -27.60 -6.55
C GLY A 188 1.84 -27.30 -5.34
N ARG A 189 2.34 -26.73 -4.28
CA ARG A 189 1.56 -26.28 -3.14
C ARG A 189 1.68 -24.77 -2.99
N ASN A 190 0.55 -24.06 -3.08
CA ASN A 190 0.45 -22.64 -2.76
C ASN A 190 0.89 -22.42 -1.30
N ARG A 191 2.16 -22.19 -1.07
CA ARG A 191 2.65 -21.70 0.20
C ARG A 191 2.41 -20.20 0.22
N GLY A 192 1.67 -19.70 1.21
CA GLY A 192 1.54 -18.26 1.44
C GLY A 192 2.91 -17.63 1.62
N ILE A 193 3.03 -16.35 1.27
CA ILE A 193 4.23 -15.56 1.54
C ILE A 193 4.42 -15.55 3.06
N GLN A 194 5.54 -16.07 3.53
CA GLN A 194 5.94 -15.95 4.93
C GLN A 194 6.70 -14.63 5.12
N TRP A 195 6.33 -13.89 6.13
CA TRP A 195 7.06 -12.69 6.52
C TRP A 195 7.93 -12.98 7.76
N PRO A 196 9.18 -12.53 7.81
CA PRO A 196 9.91 -11.79 6.78
C PRO A 196 10.38 -12.70 5.64
N TYR A 197 10.31 -12.20 4.40
CA TYR A 197 10.81 -12.93 3.23
C TYR A 197 12.29 -12.62 3.04
N ASP A 198 13.14 -13.64 3.18
CA ASP A 198 14.57 -13.55 2.94
C ASP A 198 14.86 -13.95 1.49
N ILE A 199 15.08 -12.94 0.64
CA ILE A 199 15.36 -13.13 -0.78
C ILE A 199 16.71 -13.84 -1.03
N GLN A 200 17.63 -13.78 -0.06
CA GLN A 200 18.99 -14.31 -0.24
C GLN A 200 19.11 -15.83 -0.04
N ARG A 201 18.08 -16.50 0.51
CA ARG A 201 18.13 -17.95 0.75
C ARG A 201 17.77 -18.82 -0.44
N ASP A 202 17.31 -18.28 -1.56
CA ASP A 202 16.91 -19.04 -2.74
C ASP A 202 17.98 -19.11 -3.85
N GLU A 203 19.18 -18.56 -3.62
CA GLU A 203 20.31 -18.71 -4.55
C GLU A 203 21.22 -19.88 -4.15
N GLY A 204 20.72 -21.06 -4.06
CA GLY A 204 21.63 -22.18 -3.97
C GLY A 204 21.21 -23.35 -3.05
N THR A 205 20.37 -24.17 -3.53
CA THR A 205 20.42 -25.66 -3.45
C THR A 205 19.53 -26.26 -4.52
#